data_7c1d92e05c886d688979a2c3685c0e3b
#
_entry.id   7c1d92e05c886d688979a2c3685c0e3b
#
_cell.length_a   1.000
_cell.length_b   1.000
_cell.length_c   1.000
_cell.angle_alpha   90.00
_cell.angle_beta   90.00
_cell.angle_gamma   90.00
#
_symmetry.space_group_name_H-M   'P 1'
#
loop_
_entity.id
_entity.type
_entity.pdbx_description
1 polymer ?
#
loop_
_entity_poly.entity_id
_entity_poly.type
_entity_poly.pdbx_seq_one_letter_code
_entity_poly.pdbx_strand_id
1 'polypeptide(L)'
;VIASDPAVQKQLDGFVQQIPCDFSGQSLQSFTDRFLDSLLTCGNALGELLVDSRRRCITGLHCAEPDLVYLRPGKSGRAFFLRMTDGSPEERPLPHPERLLFCSLHPPAGQIYGVSVLHGIPALCSILLRIYECIGQNYDRIGNIRYAVTYHPSDDPTERAYTTERVKAIAKEWAAGMRDSSSGEVRDFICAGDVDIKVIGAENPLLDTEIPVRQLLEQIVSKLSIPPFLLGLNWSSTERMSTQQADILTSELEYYRRLLTPVIQQICTAFLRTIGSTAEISVEWDTINLQDETEQALARLHTAQAMQIEQNLQKN
;
A
#
# COMPACT_ATOMS: atom_id res chain seq x y z
N VAL A 1 23.34 -5.33 -14.27
CA VAL A 1 24.11 -6.56 -13.95
C VAL A 1 25.35 -6.60 -14.84
N ILE A 2 26.50 -6.83 -14.23
CA ILE A 2 27.80 -6.76 -14.89
C ILE A 2 28.48 -8.15 -14.80
N ALA A 3 28.94 -8.64 -15.94
CA ALA A 3 29.76 -9.84 -16.02
C ALA A 3 31.26 -9.47 -16.10
N SER A 4 32.11 -10.28 -15.51
CA SER A 4 33.57 -10.06 -15.54
C SER A 4 34.19 -10.19 -16.94
N ASP A 5 33.49 -10.89 -17.86
CA ASP A 5 33.92 -11.08 -19.25
C ASP A 5 33.05 -10.23 -20.22
N PRO A 6 33.65 -9.28 -20.95
CA PRO A 6 32.96 -8.43 -21.92
C PRO A 6 32.27 -9.22 -23.06
N ALA A 7 32.79 -10.38 -23.45
CA ALA A 7 32.19 -11.20 -24.49
C ALA A 7 30.85 -11.81 -24.00
N VAL A 8 30.75 -12.11 -22.71
CA VAL A 8 29.57 -12.65 -22.05
C VAL A 8 28.56 -11.57 -21.74
N GLN A 9 29.03 -10.33 -21.50
CA GLN A 9 28.15 -9.20 -21.12
C GLN A 9 27.05 -8.98 -22.16
N LYS A 10 27.37 -8.96 -23.43
CA LYS A 10 26.36 -8.76 -24.49
C LYS A 10 25.25 -9.84 -24.51
N GLN A 11 25.61 -11.09 -24.20
CA GLN A 11 24.65 -12.18 -24.11
C GLN A 11 23.78 -12.04 -22.86
N LEU A 12 24.39 -11.62 -21.75
CA LEU A 12 23.71 -11.35 -20.50
C LEU A 12 22.72 -10.19 -20.65
N ASP A 13 23.10 -9.09 -21.31
CA ASP A 13 22.23 -7.95 -21.58
C ASP A 13 21.01 -8.37 -22.42
N GLY A 14 21.23 -9.19 -23.46
CA GLY A 14 20.16 -9.75 -24.25
C GLY A 14 19.22 -10.62 -23.43
N PHE A 15 19.74 -11.47 -22.56
CA PHE A 15 18.96 -12.28 -21.65
C PHE A 15 18.13 -11.43 -20.69
N VAL A 16 18.74 -10.47 -20.00
CA VAL A 16 18.09 -9.58 -19.02
C VAL A 16 16.94 -8.80 -19.65
N GLN A 17 17.10 -8.36 -20.91
CA GLN A 17 16.07 -7.57 -21.60
C GLN A 17 14.94 -8.40 -22.22
N GLN A 18 15.20 -9.65 -22.60
CA GLN A 18 14.28 -10.43 -23.46
C GLN A 18 13.72 -11.67 -22.78
N ILE A 19 14.15 -12.04 -21.59
CA ILE A 19 13.66 -13.23 -20.89
C ILE A 19 12.14 -13.12 -20.66
N PRO A 20 11.32 -14.09 -21.13
CA PRO A 20 9.90 -14.10 -20.83
C PRO A 20 9.65 -14.20 -19.31
N CYS A 21 8.68 -13.44 -18.84
CA CYS A 21 8.24 -13.47 -17.45
C CYS A 21 6.73 -13.69 -17.42
N ASP A 22 6.28 -14.77 -16.78
CA ASP A 22 4.88 -15.16 -16.70
C ASP A 22 4.19 -15.16 -18.08
N PHE A 23 2.92 -14.71 -18.15
CA PHE A 23 2.12 -14.75 -19.37
C PHE A 23 2.31 -13.53 -20.28
N SER A 24 2.78 -12.40 -19.77
CA SER A 24 2.76 -11.12 -20.48
C SER A 24 3.99 -10.26 -20.30
N GLY A 25 4.86 -10.59 -19.35
CA GLY A 25 6.07 -9.83 -19.05
C GLY A 25 7.24 -10.26 -19.92
N GLN A 26 8.09 -9.31 -20.28
CA GLN A 26 9.43 -9.56 -20.81
C GLN A 26 10.41 -8.75 -20.00
N SER A 27 11.56 -9.30 -19.73
CA SER A 27 12.71 -8.77 -19.00
C SER A 27 12.80 -9.23 -17.56
N LEU A 28 14.03 -9.25 -17.08
CA LEU A 28 14.35 -9.48 -15.66
C LEU A 28 13.73 -8.39 -14.77
N GLN A 29 13.58 -7.16 -15.28
CA GLN A 29 12.93 -6.08 -14.56
C GLN A 29 11.47 -6.42 -14.25
N SER A 30 10.71 -6.89 -15.25
CA SER A 30 9.30 -7.29 -15.06
C SER A 30 9.14 -8.41 -14.02
N PHE A 31 10.09 -9.35 -13.98
CA PHE A 31 10.14 -10.37 -12.94
C PHE A 31 10.43 -9.76 -11.57
N THR A 32 11.43 -8.89 -11.49
CA THR A 32 11.85 -8.26 -10.22
C THR A 32 10.72 -7.43 -9.62
N ASP A 33 9.97 -6.69 -10.44
CA ASP A 33 8.85 -5.86 -10.00
C ASP A 33 7.75 -6.74 -9.37
N ARG A 34 7.35 -7.83 -10.02
CA ARG A 34 6.35 -8.76 -9.50
C ARG A 34 6.83 -9.52 -8.26
N PHE A 35 8.09 -9.90 -8.27
CA PHE A 35 8.71 -10.59 -7.15
C PHE A 35 8.79 -9.67 -5.92
N LEU A 36 9.12 -8.39 -6.11
CA LEU A 36 9.11 -7.39 -5.05
C LEU A 36 7.68 -7.11 -4.54
N ASP A 37 6.71 -7.01 -5.43
CA ASP A 37 5.31 -6.81 -5.05
C ASP A 37 4.82 -7.97 -4.15
N SER A 38 5.09 -9.21 -4.53
CA SER A 38 4.80 -10.39 -3.69
C SER A 38 5.55 -10.34 -2.36
N LEU A 39 6.83 -9.92 -2.37
CA LEU A 39 7.64 -9.81 -1.16
C LEU A 39 7.05 -8.80 -0.16
N LEU A 40 6.62 -7.65 -0.64
CA LEU A 40 6.05 -6.58 0.19
C LEU A 40 4.65 -6.95 0.70
N THR A 41 3.81 -7.51 -0.17
CA THR A 41 2.41 -7.82 0.16
C THR A 41 2.26 -9.07 1.03
N CYS A 42 3.01 -10.14 0.72
CA CYS A 42 2.92 -11.41 1.44
C CYS A 42 4.01 -11.59 2.50
N GLY A 43 5.06 -10.75 2.49
CA GLY A 43 6.25 -10.94 3.32
C GLY A 43 7.21 -12.02 2.80
N ASN A 44 6.83 -12.72 1.73
CA ASN A 44 7.60 -13.75 1.07
C ASN A 44 7.38 -13.68 -0.42
N ALA A 45 8.42 -13.96 -1.18
CA ALA A 45 8.32 -14.07 -2.63
C ALA A 45 8.89 -15.42 -3.08
N LEU A 46 8.20 -16.03 -4.02
CA LEU A 46 8.58 -17.28 -4.65
C LEU A 46 8.65 -17.09 -6.15
N GLY A 47 9.74 -17.51 -6.75
CA GLY A 47 9.93 -17.55 -8.19
C GLY A 47 10.46 -18.89 -8.65
N GLU A 48 10.31 -19.18 -9.92
CA GLU A 48 10.82 -20.37 -10.57
C GLU A 48 11.54 -20.05 -11.87
N LEU A 49 12.69 -20.72 -12.07
CA LEU A 49 13.40 -20.74 -13.34
C LEU A 49 12.80 -21.82 -14.24
N LEU A 50 12.13 -21.42 -15.33
CA LEU A 50 11.62 -22.36 -16.32
C LEU A 50 12.77 -22.81 -17.22
N VAL A 51 13.09 -24.10 -17.18
CA VAL A 51 14.24 -24.68 -17.91
C VAL A 51 13.74 -25.74 -18.88
N ASP A 52 14.12 -25.59 -20.17
CA ASP A 52 13.99 -26.67 -21.16
C ASP A 52 15.12 -27.69 -20.95
N SER A 53 14.76 -28.87 -20.40
CA SER A 53 15.72 -29.93 -20.12
C SER A 53 16.38 -30.51 -21.38
N ARG A 54 15.73 -30.40 -22.57
CA ARG A 54 16.26 -30.89 -23.86
C ARG A 54 17.30 -29.92 -24.41
N ARG A 55 16.97 -28.61 -24.37
CA ARG A 55 17.86 -27.54 -24.89
C ARG A 55 18.87 -27.06 -23.85
N ARG A 56 18.70 -27.43 -22.61
CA ARG A 56 19.51 -26.97 -21.47
C ARG A 56 19.59 -25.44 -21.39
N CYS A 57 18.48 -24.75 -21.66
CA CYS A 57 18.41 -23.31 -21.59
C CYS A 57 17.26 -22.87 -20.68
N ILE A 58 17.37 -21.66 -20.15
CA ILE A 58 16.32 -20.99 -19.42
C ILE A 58 15.33 -20.42 -20.46
N THR A 59 14.08 -20.80 -20.36
CA THR A 59 13.01 -20.38 -21.28
C THR A 59 12.15 -19.26 -20.72
N GLY A 60 12.17 -19.05 -19.42
CA GLY A 60 11.39 -18.02 -18.76
C GLY A 60 11.59 -17.96 -17.25
N LEU A 61 10.99 -16.95 -16.66
CA LEU A 61 10.88 -16.74 -15.21
C LEU A 61 9.40 -16.74 -14.85
N HIS A 62 9.06 -17.35 -13.73
CA HIS A 62 7.70 -17.40 -13.22
C HIS A 62 7.67 -16.90 -11.76
N CYS A 63 6.76 -15.94 -11.47
CA CYS A 63 6.44 -15.55 -10.09
C CYS A 63 5.29 -16.42 -9.60
N ALA A 64 5.56 -17.31 -8.67
CA ALA A 64 4.57 -18.19 -8.08
C ALA A 64 3.96 -17.57 -6.82
N GLU A 65 2.72 -17.95 -6.51
CA GLU A 65 2.10 -17.60 -5.24
C GLU A 65 2.85 -18.28 -4.08
N PRO A 66 3.31 -17.54 -3.06
CA PRO A 66 4.07 -18.11 -1.95
C PRO A 66 3.31 -19.20 -1.18
N ASP A 67 1.99 -19.18 -1.23
CA ASP A 67 1.14 -20.16 -0.53
C ASP A 67 1.09 -21.54 -1.19
N LEU A 68 1.53 -21.65 -2.44
CA LEU A 68 1.58 -22.94 -3.15
C LEU A 68 2.70 -23.86 -2.64
N VAL A 69 3.72 -23.28 -2.03
CA VAL A 69 4.91 -24.02 -1.57
C VAL A 69 5.17 -23.69 -0.11
N TYR A 70 5.50 -24.68 0.67
CA TYR A 70 5.98 -24.44 2.02
C TYR A 70 7.40 -24.97 2.21
N LEU A 71 8.14 -24.28 3.08
CA LEU A 71 9.53 -24.58 3.37
C LEU A 71 9.67 -25.17 4.75
N ARG A 72 10.56 -26.18 4.85
CA ARG A 72 11.02 -26.72 6.13
C ARG A 72 12.54 -26.64 6.22
N PRO A 73 13.09 -26.58 7.44
CA PRO A 73 14.51 -26.78 7.65
C PRO A 73 14.90 -28.18 7.18
N GLY A 74 15.80 -28.29 6.23
CA GLY A 74 16.36 -29.56 5.75
C GLY A 74 17.75 -29.82 6.31
N LYS A 75 18.26 -31.03 6.16
CA LYS A 75 19.61 -31.42 6.64
C LYS A 75 20.75 -30.61 5.97
N SER A 76 20.53 -30.15 4.75
CA SER A 76 21.47 -29.38 3.93
C SER A 76 20.97 -27.98 3.56
N GLY A 77 20.01 -27.41 4.31
CA GLY A 77 19.43 -26.11 4.05
C GLY A 77 17.91 -26.11 4.03
N ARG A 78 17.32 -25.35 3.13
CA ARG A 78 15.86 -25.24 2.96
C ARG A 78 15.36 -26.38 2.06
N ALA A 79 14.32 -27.07 2.49
CA ALA A 79 13.59 -28.04 1.68
C ALA A 79 12.24 -27.46 1.28
N PHE A 80 11.88 -27.59 0.00
CA PHE A 80 10.65 -27.06 -0.58
C PHE A 80 9.66 -28.20 -0.81
N PHE A 81 8.43 -27.98 -0.41
CA PHE A 81 7.34 -28.95 -0.55
C PHE A 81 6.12 -28.26 -1.18
N LEU A 82 5.47 -28.95 -2.11
CA LEU A 82 4.23 -28.49 -2.68
C LEU A 82 3.09 -28.63 -1.66
N ARG A 83 2.30 -27.57 -1.49
CA ARG A 83 1.07 -27.61 -0.69
C ARG A 83 -0.03 -28.26 -1.53
N MET A 84 -0.58 -29.37 -1.04
CA MET A 84 -1.70 -30.03 -1.70
C MET A 84 -3.00 -29.27 -1.39
N THR A 85 -3.72 -28.90 -2.43
CA THR A 85 -5.00 -28.16 -2.32
C THR A 85 -6.19 -29.07 -2.04
N ASP A 86 -6.00 -30.39 -2.16
CA ASP A 86 -7.03 -31.41 -1.96
C ASP A 86 -7.18 -31.88 -0.49
N GLY A 87 -6.44 -31.23 0.43
CA GLY A 87 -6.44 -31.60 1.85
C GLY A 87 -5.69 -32.88 2.16
N SER A 88 -4.99 -33.48 1.20
CA SER A 88 -4.14 -34.65 1.41
C SER A 88 -2.98 -34.32 2.36
N PRO A 89 -2.70 -35.15 3.37
CA PRO A 89 -1.56 -34.95 4.26
C PRO A 89 -0.22 -35.30 3.60
N GLU A 90 -0.22 -35.82 2.37
CA GLU A 90 1.01 -36.20 1.67
C GLU A 90 1.81 -34.96 1.25
N GLU A 91 2.98 -34.85 1.83
CA GLU A 91 3.98 -33.85 1.46
C GLU A 91 4.76 -34.33 0.24
N ARG A 92 4.70 -33.61 -0.86
CA ARG A 92 5.50 -33.93 -2.04
C ARG A 92 6.70 -32.99 -2.12
N PRO A 93 7.93 -33.50 -1.96
CA PRO A 93 9.12 -32.69 -2.15
C PRO A 93 9.19 -32.25 -3.61
N LEU A 94 9.56 -30.99 -3.84
CA LEU A 94 9.77 -30.48 -5.18
C LEU A 94 11.02 -31.12 -5.81
N PRO A 95 10.93 -31.61 -7.06
CA PRO A 95 12.00 -32.38 -7.67
C PRO A 95 13.25 -31.52 -8.00
N HIS A 96 13.07 -30.22 -8.17
CA HIS A 96 14.13 -29.30 -8.60
C HIS A 96 14.18 -28.04 -7.72
N PRO A 97 14.57 -28.17 -6.44
CA PRO A 97 14.61 -27.01 -5.52
C PRO A 97 15.64 -25.95 -5.95
N GLU A 98 16.65 -26.32 -6.74
CA GLU A 98 17.65 -25.40 -7.28
C GLU A 98 17.11 -24.38 -8.28
N ARG A 99 15.93 -24.63 -8.84
CA ARG A 99 15.24 -23.70 -9.76
C ARG A 99 14.37 -22.70 -9.05
N LEU A 100 14.17 -22.88 -7.75
CA LEU A 100 13.31 -22.01 -6.96
C LEU A 100 14.11 -20.82 -6.43
N LEU A 101 13.50 -19.68 -6.55
CA LEU A 101 13.96 -18.39 -6.06
C LEU A 101 13.07 -18.03 -4.87
N PHE A 102 13.63 -17.95 -3.68
CA PHE A 102 12.86 -17.61 -2.49
C PHE A 102 13.52 -16.49 -1.71
N CYS A 103 12.72 -15.51 -1.38
CA CYS A 103 13.12 -14.41 -0.53
C CYS A 103 12.07 -14.19 0.57
N SER A 104 12.49 -13.79 1.76
CA SER A 104 11.63 -13.46 2.89
C SER A 104 12.00 -12.09 3.45
N LEU A 105 10.97 -11.31 3.79
CA LEU A 105 11.07 -9.96 4.31
C LEU A 105 11.04 -9.99 5.84
N HIS A 106 12.07 -9.42 6.49
CA HIS A 106 12.17 -9.35 7.97
C HIS A 106 11.78 -10.64 8.69
N PRO A 107 12.35 -11.81 8.32
CA PRO A 107 12.00 -13.05 9.01
C PRO A 107 12.38 -12.95 10.49
N PRO A 108 11.46 -13.28 11.42
CA PRO A 108 11.79 -13.35 12.84
C PRO A 108 12.88 -14.37 13.10
N ALA A 109 13.64 -14.19 14.19
CA ALA A 109 14.74 -15.09 14.53
C ALA A 109 14.26 -16.54 14.62
N GLY A 110 14.95 -17.44 13.91
CA GLY A 110 14.60 -18.85 13.84
C GLY A 110 13.42 -19.21 12.92
N GLN A 111 12.84 -18.26 12.23
CA GLN A 111 11.78 -18.50 11.24
C GLN A 111 12.30 -18.36 9.81
N ILE A 112 11.66 -19.09 8.89
CA ILE A 112 11.98 -19.02 7.46
C ILE A 112 11.12 -17.97 6.77
N TYR A 113 9.89 -17.82 7.23
CA TYR A 113 8.92 -16.89 6.64
C TYR A 113 9.08 -15.50 7.18
N GLY A 114 8.99 -14.55 6.28
CA GLY A 114 9.00 -13.13 6.59
C GLY A 114 7.62 -12.60 6.97
N VAL A 115 7.60 -11.31 7.27
CA VAL A 115 6.38 -10.57 7.66
C VAL A 115 6.11 -9.49 6.63
N SER A 116 4.88 -9.45 6.12
CA SER A 116 4.42 -8.42 5.18
C SER A 116 4.57 -7.02 5.78
N VAL A 117 4.91 -6.03 4.94
CA VAL A 117 4.86 -4.61 5.35
C VAL A 117 3.44 -4.17 5.69
N LEU A 118 2.43 -4.86 5.12
CA LEU A 118 1.01 -4.58 5.37
C LEU A 118 0.49 -5.21 6.66
N HIS A 119 1.33 -5.96 7.39
CA HIS A 119 0.91 -6.62 8.63
C HIS A 119 0.45 -5.60 9.68
N GLY A 120 -0.79 -5.77 10.14
CA GLY A 120 -1.44 -4.88 11.12
C GLY A 120 -2.15 -3.67 10.50
N ILE A 121 -1.90 -3.31 9.23
CA ILE A 121 -2.61 -2.23 8.52
C ILE A 121 -4.10 -2.51 8.34
N PRO A 122 -4.57 -3.74 8.03
CA PRO A 122 -5.99 -4.00 7.86
C PRO A 122 -6.85 -3.61 9.07
N ALA A 123 -6.33 -3.78 10.29
CA ALA A 123 -7.04 -3.35 11.50
C ALA A 123 -7.19 -1.82 11.57
N LEU A 124 -6.15 -1.07 11.24
CA LEU A 124 -6.19 0.39 11.20
C LEU A 124 -7.13 0.89 10.08
N CYS A 125 -7.05 0.29 8.90
CA CYS A 125 -7.94 0.61 7.78
C CYS A 125 -9.41 0.35 8.12
N SER A 126 -9.73 -0.74 8.83
CA SER A 126 -11.10 -1.04 9.21
C SER A 126 -11.69 0.01 10.17
N ILE A 127 -10.86 0.55 11.08
CA ILE A 127 -11.28 1.64 11.97
C ILE A 127 -11.48 2.93 11.18
N LEU A 128 -10.55 3.25 10.27
CA LEU A 128 -10.62 4.44 9.43
C LEU A 128 -11.87 4.43 8.53
N LEU A 129 -12.17 3.30 7.89
CA LEU A 129 -13.37 3.13 7.07
C LEU A 129 -14.66 3.33 7.89
N ARG A 130 -14.71 2.79 9.11
CA ARG A 130 -15.84 3.04 10.02
C ARG A 130 -16.03 4.51 10.36
N ILE A 131 -14.93 5.25 10.56
CA ILE A 131 -15.00 6.69 10.80
C ILE A 131 -15.57 7.40 9.57
N TYR A 132 -15.14 7.06 8.36
CA TYR A 132 -15.67 7.63 7.13
C TYR A 132 -17.15 7.30 6.92
N GLU A 133 -17.57 6.10 7.22
CA GLU A 133 -18.99 5.72 7.21
C GLU A 133 -19.81 6.56 8.20
N CYS A 134 -19.30 6.76 9.42
CA CYS A 134 -19.94 7.63 10.42
C CYS A 134 -20.01 9.09 9.97
N ILE A 135 -18.96 9.59 9.33
CA ILE A 135 -18.95 10.95 8.74
C ILE A 135 -20.06 11.04 7.69
N GLY A 136 -20.12 10.10 6.74
CA GLY A 136 -21.16 10.07 5.72
C GLY A 136 -22.57 10.07 6.32
N GLN A 137 -22.84 9.18 7.29
CA GLN A 137 -24.11 9.11 7.99
C GLN A 137 -24.48 10.40 8.74
N ASN A 138 -23.48 11.09 9.31
CA ASN A 138 -23.72 12.36 9.99
C ASN A 138 -24.06 13.47 8.99
N TYR A 139 -23.40 13.52 7.84
CA TYR A 139 -23.75 14.45 6.76
C TYR A 139 -25.15 14.16 6.20
N ASP A 140 -25.51 12.89 6.01
CA ASP A 140 -26.86 12.51 5.58
C ASP A 140 -27.94 12.93 6.61
N ARG A 141 -27.63 12.82 7.91
CA ARG A 141 -28.53 13.26 8.97
C ARG A 141 -28.72 14.77 9.03
N ILE A 142 -27.65 15.52 8.81
CA ILE A 142 -27.69 16.99 8.84
C ILE A 142 -28.29 17.52 7.55
N GLY A 143 -27.96 16.91 6.40
CA GLY A 143 -28.54 17.28 5.10
C GLY A 143 -30.05 17.01 5.02
N ASN A 144 -30.53 15.99 5.74
CA ASN A 144 -31.94 15.66 5.86
C ASN A 144 -32.54 16.27 7.15
N ILE A 145 -32.72 17.57 7.15
CA ILE A 145 -33.35 18.29 8.26
C ILE A 145 -34.73 17.68 8.52
N ARG A 146 -34.97 17.20 9.75
CA ARG A 146 -36.25 16.68 10.19
C ARG A 146 -36.89 17.70 11.09
N TYR A 147 -38.21 17.87 10.93
CA TYR A 147 -39.00 18.78 11.74
C TYR A 147 -39.99 18.00 12.59
N ALA A 148 -40.06 18.30 13.88
CA ALA A 148 -41.16 17.90 14.73
C ALA A 148 -42.16 19.06 14.74
N VAL A 149 -43.29 18.84 14.16
CA VAL A 149 -44.41 19.78 14.18
C VAL A 149 -45.39 19.32 15.21
N THR A 150 -45.52 20.05 16.34
CA THR A 150 -46.38 19.70 17.44
C THR A 150 -47.54 20.71 17.49
N TYR A 151 -48.79 20.22 17.45
CA TYR A 151 -49.98 21.02 17.62
C TYR A 151 -50.46 20.91 19.07
N HIS A 152 -50.64 22.03 19.72
CA HIS A 152 -51.21 22.12 21.07
C HIS A 152 -52.67 22.51 20.99
N PRO A 153 -53.62 21.57 21.26
CA PRO A 153 -55.07 21.92 21.27
C PRO A 153 -55.40 22.83 22.45
N SER A 154 -56.31 23.76 22.23
CA SER A 154 -56.84 24.59 23.32
C SER A 154 -57.66 23.72 24.33
N ASP A 155 -57.97 24.29 25.49
CA ASP A 155 -58.72 23.61 26.53
C ASP A 155 -60.22 23.45 26.20
N ASP A 156 -60.71 24.01 25.09
CA ASP A 156 -62.08 23.88 24.62
C ASP A 156 -62.38 22.42 24.19
N PRO A 157 -63.38 21.77 24.76
CA PRO A 157 -63.79 20.42 24.39
C PRO A 157 -64.10 20.25 22.91
N THR A 158 -64.66 21.29 22.26
CA THR A 158 -65.02 21.28 20.85
C THR A 158 -63.79 21.24 19.97
N GLU A 159 -62.72 21.97 20.28
CA GLU A 159 -61.44 21.97 19.56
C GLU A 159 -60.70 20.65 19.75
N ARG A 160 -60.75 20.05 20.94
CA ARG A 160 -60.16 18.72 21.20
C ARG A 160 -60.76 17.62 20.33
N ALA A 161 -62.07 17.67 20.03
CA ALA A 161 -62.70 16.71 19.15
C ALA A 161 -62.10 16.72 17.71
N TYR A 162 -61.69 17.88 17.22
CA TYR A 162 -61.12 18.05 15.86
C TYR A 162 -59.60 18.01 15.81
N THR A 163 -58.90 17.74 16.92
CA THR A 163 -57.44 17.73 16.97
C THR A 163 -56.80 16.84 15.92
N THR A 164 -57.36 15.61 15.74
CA THR A 164 -56.81 14.64 14.79
C THR A 164 -56.93 15.12 13.33
N GLU A 165 -58.03 15.80 13.00
CA GLU A 165 -58.26 16.34 11.64
C GLU A 165 -57.35 17.54 11.36
N ARG A 166 -57.17 18.42 12.36
CA ARG A 166 -56.21 19.54 12.26
C ARG A 166 -54.78 19.08 12.09
N VAL A 167 -54.33 18.09 12.87
CA VAL A 167 -52.98 17.49 12.72
C VAL A 167 -52.78 16.90 11.33
N LYS A 168 -53.78 16.21 10.77
CA LYS A 168 -53.73 15.69 9.40
C LYS A 168 -53.69 16.80 8.36
N ALA A 169 -54.41 17.88 8.54
CA ALA A 169 -54.38 19.04 7.65
C ALA A 169 -53.00 19.72 7.67
N ILE A 170 -52.46 19.99 8.86
CA ILE A 170 -51.13 20.54 9.06
C ILE A 170 -50.07 19.63 8.40
N ALA A 171 -50.13 18.31 8.62
CA ALA A 171 -49.19 17.36 8.03
C ALA A 171 -49.24 17.36 6.48
N LYS A 172 -50.46 17.52 5.91
CA LYS A 172 -50.65 17.59 4.46
C LYS A 172 -50.07 18.87 3.86
N GLU A 173 -50.33 20.01 4.47
CA GLU A 173 -49.77 21.29 4.04
C GLU A 173 -48.24 21.34 4.22
N TRP A 174 -47.73 20.81 5.33
CA TRP A 174 -46.28 20.68 5.57
C TRP A 174 -45.61 19.81 4.49
N ALA A 175 -46.18 18.64 4.17
CA ALA A 175 -45.65 17.74 3.16
C ALA A 175 -45.74 18.33 1.76
N ALA A 176 -46.69 19.23 1.46
CA ALA A 176 -46.76 19.96 0.22
C ALA A 176 -45.63 21.02 0.13
N GLY A 177 -45.46 21.85 1.18
CA GLY A 177 -44.38 22.84 1.26
C GLY A 177 -42.99 22.23 1.16
N MET A 178 -42.77 21.08 1.79
CA MET A 178 -41.47 20.37 1.71
C MET A 178 -41.20 19.79 0.31
N ARG A 179 -42.24 19.37 -0.42
CA ARG A 179 -42.07 18.94 -1.83
C ARG A 179 -41.76 20.11 -2.75
N ASP A 180 -42.41 21.23 -2.58
CA ASP A 180 -42.18 22.44 -3.35
C ASP A 180 -40.77 22.97 -3.07
N SER A 181 -40.28 22.94 -1.82
CA SER A 181 -38.94 23.30 -1.44
C SER A 181 -37.85 22.39 -2.10
N SER A 182 -38.14 21.10 -2.30
CA SER A 182 -37.22 20.18 -2.99
C SER A 182 -37.07 20.46 -4.49
N SER A 183 -38.05 21.19 -5.09
CA SER A 183 -38.02 21.67 -6.47
C SER A 183 -37.45 23.09 -6.63
N GLY A 184 -36.95 23.70 -5.53
CA GLY A 184 -36.36 25.05 -5.53
C GLY A 184 -37.32 26.19 -5.27
N GLU A 185 -38.62 25.92 -5.06
CA GLU A 185 -39.58 26.91 -4.62
C GLU A 185 -39.61 26.97 -3.09
N VAL A 186 -39.29 28.14 -2.53
CA VAL A 186 -39.38 28.40 -1.09
C VAL A 186 -40.83 28.83 -0.77
N ARG A 187 -41.55 28.02 0.02
CA ARG A 187 -42.90 28.31 0.44
C ARG A 187 -42.96 28.44 1.95
N ASP A 188 -43.50 29.56 2.42
CA ASP A 188 -43.68 29.79 3.84
C ASP A 188 -44.85 28.94 4.36
N PHE A 189 -44.61 28.33 5.53
CA PHE A 189 -45.66 27.56 6.24
C PHE A 189 -46.45 28.51 7.13
N ILE A 190 -47.72 28.67 6.81
CA ILE A 190 -48.65 29.51 7.59
C ILE A 190 -49.77 28.63 8.15
N CYS A 191 -49.89 28.57 9.46
CA CYS A 191 -51.01 27.88 10.11
C CYS A 191 -51.64 28.75 11.20
N ALA A 192 -52.96 28.55 11.39
CA ALA A 192 -53.68 29.16 12.50
C ALA A 192 -53.80 28.16 13.65
N GLY A 193 -53.28 28.51 14.82
CA GLY A 193 -53.29 27.67 16.00
C GLY A 193 -51.93 27.66 16.71
N ASP A 194 -51.88 27.04 17.89
CA ASP A 194 -50.64 26.87 18.65
C ASP A 194 -49.87 25.69 18.10
N VAL A 195 -48.89 25.99 17.24
CA VAL A 195 -47.99 25.03 16.59
C VAL A 195 -46.58 25.32 16.94
N ASP A 196 -45.89 24.37 17.54
CA ASP A 196 -44.47 24.42 17.82
C ASP A 196 -43.72 23.60 16.78
N ILE A 197 -42.69 24.23 16.13
CA ILE A 197 -41.88 23.60 15.11
C ILE A 197 -40.44 23.52 15.63
N LYS A 198 -39.98 22.30 15.89
CA LYS A 198 -38.63 22.01 16.33
C LYS A 198 -37.84 21.31 15.24
N VAL A 199 -36.64 21.76 15.01
CA VAL A 199 -35.70 21.07 14.13
C VAL A 199 -35.07 19.91 14.90
N ILE A 200 -35.23 18.70 14.41
CA ILE A 200 -34.63 17.49 15.03
C ILE A 200 -33.34 17.15 14.31
N GLY A 201 -32.25 17.03 15.07
CA GLY A 201 -30.96 16.55 14.56
C GLY A 201 -29.96 17.62 14.15
N ALA A 202 -30.37 18.92 14.17
CA ALA A 202 -29.45 20.04 13.90
C ALA A 202 -28.73 20.56 15.16
N GLU A 203 -29.14 20.12 16.35
CA GLU A 203 -28.57 20.62 17.61
C GLU A 203 -27.26 19.97 18.03
N ASN A 204 -26.92 18.82 17.45
CA ASN A 204 -25.66 18.14 17.74
C ASN A 204 -24.56 18.65 16.80
N PRO A 205 -23.49 19.25 17.31
CA PRO A 205 -22.34 19.61 16.48
C PRO A 205 -21.77 18.35 15.82
N LEU A 206 -21.31 18.50 14.58
CA LEU A 206 -20.53 17.46 13.91
C LEU A 206 -19.38 17.05 14.84
N LEU A 207 -19.24 15.76 15.08
CA LEU A 207 -18.07 15.20 15.78
C LEU A 207 -16.81 15.67 15.03
N ASP A 208 -15.90 16.26 15.75
CA ASP A 208 -14.57 16.56 15.21
C ASP A 208 -13.84 15.24 14.96
N THR A 209 -13.72 14.90 13.69
CA THR A 209 -13.09 13.66 13.22
C THR A 209 -11.67 13.89 12.71
N GLU A 210 -11.18 15.13 12.69
CA GLU A 210 -9.85 15.46 12.18
C GLU A 210 -8.76 14.75 12.98
N ILE A 211 -8.80 14.84 14.30
CA ILE A 211 -7.78 14.27 15.17
C ILE A 211 -7.71 12.73 15.05
N PRO A 212 -8.81 11.96 15.20
CA PRO A 212 -8.73 10.50 15.10
C PRO A 212 -8.35 10.01 13.70
N VAL A 213 -8.83 10.66 12.64
CA VAL A 213 -8.46 10.33 11.27
C VAL A 213 -6.96 10.57 11.05
N ARG A 214 -6.45 11.73 11.48
CA ARG A 214 -5.03 12.06 11.39
C ARG A 214 -4.17 11.06 12.14
N GLN A 215 -4.50 10.70 13.37
CA GLN A 215 -3.75 9.72 14.16
C GLN A 215 -3.69 8.34 13.47
N LEU A 216 -4.80 7.87 12.88
CA LEU A 216 -4.81 6.62 12.14
C LEU A 216 -3.94 6.68 10.89
N LEU A 217 -4.01 7.77 10.13
CA LEU A 217 -3.16 7.98 8.96
C LEU A 217 -1.68 8.05 9.35
N GLU A 218 -1.32 8.73 10.45
CA GLU A 218 0.05 8.78 10.98
C GLU A 218 0.57 7.38 11.35
N GLN A 219 -0.26 6.52 11.94
CA GLN A 219 0.10 5.14 12.24
C GLN A 219 0.31 4.30 10.99
N ILE A 220 -0.56 4.45 9.98
CA ILE A 220 -0.43 3.74 8.69
C ILE A 220 0.86 4.16 7.99
N VAL A 221 1.11 5.46 7.88
CA VAL A 221 2.32 6.03 7.27
C VAL A 221 3.58 5.56 7.99
N SER A 222 3.59 5.62 9.32
CA SER A 222 4.71 5.15 10.14
C SER A 222 4.98 3.66 9.93
N LYS A 223 3.92 2.85 9.81
CA LYS A 223 4.06 1.40 9.57
C LYS A 223 4.61 1.08 8.18
N LEU A 224 4.25 1.87 7.17
CA LEU A 224 4.75 1.71 5.80
C LEU A 224 6.16 2.26 5.60
N SER A 225 6.69 3.04 6.55
CA SER A 225 7.97 3.77 6.41
C SER A 225 8.02 4.68 5.17
N ILE A 226 6.85 5.13 4.69
CA ILE A 226 6.73 6.03 3.55
C ILE A 226 6.55 7.46 4.07
N PRO A 227 7.34 8.44 3.61
CA PRO A 227 7.14 9.83 3.98
C PRO A 227 5.72 10.34 3.66
N PRO A 228 5.05 11.08 4.59
CA PRO A 228 3.67 11.54 4.40
C PRO A 228 3.48 12.38 3.12
N PHE A 229 4.46 13.19 2.74
CA PHE A 229 4.39 14.05 1.56
C PHE A 229 4.29 13.25 0.24
N LEU A 230 4.85 12.04 0.17
CA LEU A 230 4.71 11.16 -1.00
C LEU A 230 3.29 10.60 -1.15
N LEU A 231 2.53 10.58 -0.06
CA LEU A 231 1.13 10.18 -0.04
C LEU A 231 0.17 11.37 -0.18
N GLY A 232 0.70 12.58 -0.46
CA GLY A 232 -0.09 13.80 -0.55
C GLY A 232 -0.59 14.35 0.80
N LEU A 233 -0.06 13.85 1.91
CA LEU A 233 -0.42 14.29 3.25
C LEU A 233 0.50 15.43 3.69
N ASN A 234 0.00 16.66 3.59
CA ASN A 234 0.72 17.87 3.99
C ASN A 234 0.57 18.13 5.49
N TRP A 235 1.20 17.31 6.30
CA TRP A 235 1.38 17.63 7.70
C TRP A 235 2.57 18.59 7.80
N SER A 236 2.47 19.61 8.66
CA SER A 236 3.47 20.66 8.81
C SER A 236 4.88 20.05 9.04
N SER A 237 5.57 19.77 7.96
CA SER A 237 6.96 19.31 7.98
C SER A 237 7.87 20.46 7.59
N THR A 238 8.94 20.63 8.34
CA THR A 238 10.02 21.53 7.94
C THR A 238 10.83 20.85 6.84
N GLU A 239 11.50 21.62 6.00
CA GLU A 239 12.41 21.13 4.95
C GLU A 239 13.40 20.09 5.51
N ARG A 240 13.98 20.36 6.67
CA ARG A 240 14.88 19.42 7.35
C ARG A 240 14.21 18.09 7.70
N MET A 241 12.94 18.09 8.13
CA MET A 241 12.21 16.85 8.42
C MET A 241 11.94 16.06 7.13
N SER A 242 11.63 16.74 6.04
CA SER A 242 11.40 16.09 4.74
C SER A 242 12.67 15.40 4.23
N THR A 243 13.83 16.05 4.38
CA THR A 243 15.13 15.46 4.04
C THR A 243 15.42 14.21 4.88
N GLN A 244 15.21 14.28 6.21
CA GLN A 244 15.42 13.12 7.08
C GLN A 244 14.45 11.96 6.77
N GLN A 245 13.21 12.25 6.39
CA GLN A 245 12.25 11.24 5.96
C GLN A 245 12.65 10.61 4.63
N ALA A 246 13.19 11.38 3.70
CA ALA A 246 13.74 10.88 2.43
C ALA A 246 14.94 9.93 2.68
N ASP A 247 15.81 10.25 3.64
CA ASP A 247 16.95 9.40 4.01
C ASP A 247 16.49 8.05 4.62
N ILE A 248 15.43 8.07 5.45
CA ILE A 248 14.84 6.85 6.01
C ILE A 248 14.29 5.96 4.87
N LEU A 249 13.53 6.55 3.94
CA LEU A 249 13.01 5.81 2.80
C LEU A 249 14.12 5.26 1.91
N THR A 250 15.17 6.03 1.67
CA THR A 250 16.36 5.57 0.92
C THR A 250 16.98 4.35 1.59
N SER A 251 17.13 4.36 2.93
CA SER A 251 17.67 3.23 3.68
C SER A 251 16.80 1.98 3.57
N GLU A 252 15.48 2.13 3.55
CA GLU A 252 14.52 1.03 3.36
C GLU A 252 14.61 0.46 1.93
N LEU A 253 14.67 1.31 0.92
CA LEU A 253 14.85 0.88 -0.47
C LEU A 253 16.18 0.16 -0.69
N GLU A 254 17.27 0.60 -0.04
CA GLU A 254 18.55 -0.09 -0.04
C GLU A 254 18.48 -1.47 0.64
N TYR A 255 17.64 -1.62 1.66
CA TYR A 255 17.39 -2.93 2.25
C TYR A 255 16.70 -3.88 1.26
N TYR A 256 15.68 -3.43 0.52
CA TYR A 256 15.02 -4.25 -0.51
C TYR A 256 15.99 -4.65 -1.63
N ARG A 257 16.86 -3.73 -2.06
CA ARG A 257 17.93 -4.04 -3.04
C ARG A 257 18.85 -5.16 -2.55
N ARG A 258 19.27 -5.12 -1.28
CA ARG A 258 20.09 -6.18 -0.69
C ARG A 258 19.37 -7.54 -0.66
N LEU A 259 18.06 -7.55 -0.49
CA LEU A 259 17.26 -8.78 -0.55
C LEU A 259 17.13 -9.33 -1.98
N LEU A 260 16.97 -8.46 -2.96
CA LEU A 260 16.81 -8.85 -4.36
C LEU A 260 18.12 -9.23 -5.05
N THR A 261 19.24 -8.65 -4.63
CA THR A 261 20.58 -8.89 -5.22
C THR A 261 20.90 -10.38 -5.36
N PRO A 262 20.81 -11.24 -4.32
CA PRO A 262 21.15 -12.66 -4.45
C PRO A 262 20.17 -13.41 -5.38
N VAL A 263 18.90 -12.98 -5.48
CA VAL A 263 17.93 -13.57 -6.41
C VAL A 263 18.33 -13.29 -7.86
N ILE A 264 18.65 -12.04 -8.16
CA ILE A 264 19.13 -11.61 -9.48
C ILE A 264 20.43 -12.33 -9.83
N GLN A 265 21.38 -12.42 -8.89
CA GLN A 265 22.63 -13.13 -9.08
C GLN A 265 22.39 -14.63 -9.38
N GLN A 266 21.45 -15.27 -8.67
CA GLN A 266 21.10 -16.67 -8.90
C GLN A 266 20.55 -16.89 -10.31
N ILE A 267 19.64 -16.03 -10.79
CA ILE A 267 19.07 -16.09 -12.14
C ILE A 267 20.17 -15.94 -13.20
N CYS A 268 20.97 -14.89 -13.09
CA CYS A 268 22.02 -14.60 -14.07
C CYS A 268 23.13 -15.66 -14.05
N THR A 269 23.52 -16.16 -12.87
CA THR A 269 24.48 -17.26 -12.74
C THR A 269 23.94 -18.55 -13.37
N ALA A 270 22.65 -18.86 -13.17
CA ALA A 270 22.01 -20.00 -13.83
C ALA A 270 22.05 -19.85 -15.36
N PHE A 271 21.78 -18.66 -15.89
CA PHE A 271 21.91 -18.38 -17.32
C PHE A 271 23.34 -18.60 -17.82
N LEU A 272 24.35 -18.04 -17.14
CA LEU A 272 25.76 -18.23 -17.56
C LEU A 272 26.18 -19.70 -17.61
N ARG A 273 25.70 -20.49 -16.68
CA ARG A 273 25.95 -21.95 -16.68
C ARG A 273 25.33 -22.63 -17.91
N THR A 274 24.16 -22.15 -18.40
CA THR A 274 23.54 -22.72 -19.62
C THR A 274 24.34 -22.46 -20.88
N ILE A 275 25.07 -21.34 -20.95
CA ILE A 275 25.97 -21.00 -22.07
C ILE A 275 27.41 -21.50 -21.86
N GLY A 276 27.66 -22.22 -20.75
CA GLY A 276 28.98 -22.78 -20.46
C GLY A 276 29.99 -21.78 -19.94
N SER A 277 29.58 -20.60 -19.50
CA SER A 277 30.46 -19.58 -18.93
C SER A 277 30.57 -19.71 -17.40
N THR A 278 31.77 -19.47 -16.88
CA THR A 278 32.08 -19.41 -15.44
C THR A 278 32.39 -17.98 -14.99
N ALA A 279 32.03 -16.97 -15.80
CA ALA A 279 32.23 -15.57 -15.45
C ALA A 279 31.52 -15.21 -14.14
N GLU A 280 32.13 -14.36 -13.34
CA GLU A 280 31.55 -13.82 -12.14
C GLU A 280 30.56 -12.69 -12.50
N ILE A 281 29.48 -12.58 -11.69
CA ILE A 281 28.43 -11.57 -11.86
C ILE A 281 28.41 -10.66 -10.65
N SER A 282 28.39 -9.36 -10.90
CA SER A 282 28.05 -8.33 -9.93
C SER A 282 26.71 -7.66 -10.30
N VAL A 283 25.90 -7.37 -9.28
CA VAL A 283 24.69 -6.57 -9.43
C VAL A 283 24.97 -5.19 -8.86
N GLU A 284 24.96 -4.22 -9.74
CA GLU A 284 25.10 -2.81 -9.37
C GLU A 284 23.73 -2.13 -9.51
N TRP A 285 23.41 -1.31 -8.53
CA TRP A 285 22.19 -0.54 -8.48
C TRP A 285 22.51 0.94 -8.67
N ASP A 286 21.69 1.61 -9.45
CA ASP A 286 21.78 3.07 -9.57
C ASP A 286 21.53 3.74 -8.22
N THR A 287 22.15 4.87 -7.99
CA THR A 287 21.98 5.62 -6.75
C THR A 287 20.53 6.07 -6.61
N ILE A 288 19.90 5.77 -5.46
CA ILE A 288 18.59 6.30 -5.13
C ILE A 288 18.75 7.76 -4.76
N ASN A 289 18.08 8.62 -5.51
CA ASN A 289 18.12 10.04 -5.29
C ASN A 289 16.71 10.57 -5.06
N LEU A 290 16.39 10.87 -3.80
CA LEU A 290 15.13 11.49 -3.39
C LEU A 290 15.30 12.97 -3.00
N GLN A 291 16.55 13.48 -3.04
CA GLN A 291 16.88 14.86 -2.73
C GLN A 291 16.95 15.70 -4.02
N ASP A 292 16.78 17.01 -3.87
CA ASP A 292 16.90 17.93 -4.98
C ASP A 292 18.33 17.91 -5.57
N GLU A 293 18.45 17.94 -6.89
CA GLU A 293 19.74 17.94 -7.60
C GLU A 293 20.66 19.09 -7.16
N THR A 294 20.08 20.22 -6.77
CA THR A 294 20.81 21.39 -6.28
C THR A 294 21.48 21.15 -4.93
N GLU A 295 20.79 20.49 -3.99
CA GLU A 295 21.37 20.10 -2.69
C GLU A 295 22.48 19.09 -2.83
N GLN A 296 22.35 18.15 -3.77
CA GLN A 296 23.42 17.19 -4.04
C GLN A 296 24.64 17.82 -4.68
N ALA A 297 24.46 18.76 -5.60
CA ALA A 297 25.57 19.49 -6.19
C ALA A 297 26.35 20.27 -5.10
N LEU A 298 25.62 20.89 -4.16
CA LEU A 298 26.21 21.56 -3.00
C LEU A 298 26.94 20.60 -2.06
N ALA A 299 26.33 19.44 -1.74
CA ALA A 299 26.95 18.43 -0.90
C ALA A 299 28.24 17.87 -1.54
N ARG A 300 28.25 17.61 -2.84
CA ARG A 300 29.45 17.18 -3.60
C ARG A 300 30.52 18.26 -3.58
N LEU A 301 30.16 19.53 -3.74
CA LEU A 301 31.08 20.66 -3.67
C LEU A 301 31.74 20.73 -2.29
N HIS A 302 30.96 20.65 -1.21
CA HIS A 302 31.47 20.68 0.15
C HIS A 302 32.38 19.49 0.47
N THR A 303 32.03 18.29 0.00
CA THR A 303 32.87 17.10 0.14
C THR A 303 34.21 17.24 -0.61
N ALA A 304 34.18 17.74 -1.83
CA ALA A 304 35.38 17.99 -2.60
C ALA A 304 36.27 19.07 -1.95
N GLN A 305 35.67 20.13 -1.41
CA GLN A 305 36.40 21.16 -0.67
C GLN A 305 37.02 20.59 0.61
N ALA A 306 36.30 19.77 1.39
CA ALA A 306 36.83 19.11 2.57
C ALA A 306 38.03 18.21 2.24
N MET A 307 37.92 17.37 1.20
CA MET A 307 39.04 16.52 0.74
C MET A 307 40.26 17.34 0.28
N GLN A 308 40.04 18.47 -0.37
CA GLN A 308 41.13 19.36 -0.80
C GLN A 308 41.82 20.00 0.42
N ILE A 309 41.08 20.38 1.44
CA ILE A 309 41.62 20.93 2.70
C ILE A 309 42.45 19.84 3.42
N GLU A 310 41.88 18.61 3.55
CA GLU A 310 42.59 17.49 4.17
C GLU A 310 43.91 17.14 3.44
N GLN A 311 43.89 17.11 2.09
CA GLN A 311 45.12 16.88 1.30
C GLN A 311 46.17 17.99 1.48
N ASN A 312 45.73 19.24 1.63
CA ASN A 312 46.64 20.35 1.88
C ASN A 312 47.23 20.31 3.29
N LEU A 313 46.46 19.86 4.28
CA LEU A 313 46.96 19.68 5.67
C LEU A 313 47.94 18.51 5.79
N GLN A 314 47.80 17.46 4.96
CA GLN A 314 48.76 16.33 4.94
C GLN A 314 50.07 16.64 4.19
N LYS A 315 50.10 17.72 3.42
CA LYS A 315 51.33 18.15 2.66
C LYS A 315 52.16 19.20 3.39
N ASN A 316 51.66 19.75 4.47
CA ASN A 316 52.41 20.66 5.36
C ASN A 316 52.82 19.91 6.65
#